data_caa279551eef6aeeeb59e830806de12b
#
_entry.id   caa279551eef6aeeeb59e830806de12b
#
_cell.length_a   1.000
_cell.length_b   1.000
_cell.length_c   1.000
_cell.angle_alpha   90.00
_cell.angle_beta   90.00
_cell.angle_gamma   90.00
#
_symmetry.space_group_name_H-M   'P 1'
#
loop_
_entity.id
_entity.type
_entity.pdbx_description
1 polymer ?
#
loop_
_entity_poly.entity_id
_entity_poly.type
_entity_poly.pdbx_seq_one_letter_code
_entity_poly.pdbx_strand_id
1 'polypeptide(L)'
;MKASDLFIKALENEGVEYIFGVPGEENLDFVESLRKSSKIKLILNRHEQGSGFMAATYGRITGKAGVCLATLGPGATNFATPAAYADLGGFPM
;
A
#
# COMPACT_ATOMS: atom_id res chain seq x y z
N MET A 1 -13.32 -8.30 -16.78
CA MET A 1 -12.52 -7.54 -15.80
C MET A 1 -12.36 -8.35 -14.53
N LYS A 2 -11.14 -8.51 -14.06
CA LYS A 2 -10.88 -9.19 -12.79
C LYS A 2 -11.24 -8.28 -11.61
N ALA A 3 -11.53 -8.90 -10.45
CA ALA A 3 -11.79 -8.14 -9.22
C ALA A 3 -10.61 -7.24 -8.85
N SER A 4 -9.37 -7.71 -9.07
CA SER A 4 -8.17 -6.91 -8.82
C SER A 4 -8.11 -5.67 -9.72
N ASP A 5 -8.56 -5.77 -10.97
CA ASP A 5 -8.61 -4.61 -11.87
C ASP A 5 -9.58 -3.55 -11.35
N LEU A 6 -10.74 -3.99 -10.87
CA LEU A 6 -11.73 -3.08 -10.28
C LEU A 6 -11.21 -2.41 -9.02
N PHE A 7 -10.48 -3.17 -8.20
CA PHE A 7 -9.88 -2.64 -6.98
C PHE A 7 -8.88 -1.52 -7.30
N ILE A 8 -8.01 -1.75 -8.29
CA ILE A 8 -7.05 -0.73 -8.72
C ILE A 8 -7.77 0.51 -9.24
N LYS A 9 -8.84 0.35 -10.02
CA LYS A 9 -9.63 1.49 -10.48
C LYS A 9 -10.24 2.28 -9.32
N ALA A 10 -10.71 1.59 -8.30
CA ALA A 10 -11.25 2.25 -7.11
C ALA A 10 -10.17 3.09 -6.42
N LEU A 11 -8.95 2.56 -6.29
CA LEU A 11 -7.83 3.31 -5.71
C LEU A 11 -7.46 4.51 -6.57
N GLU A 12 -7.46 4.36 -7.90
CA GLU A 12 -7.22 5.49 -8.80
C GLU A 12 -8.27 6.59 -8.61
N ASN A 13 -9.54 6.21 -8.46
CA ASN A 13 -10.62 7.16 -8.24
C ASN A 13 -10.50 7.87 -6.89
N GLU A 14 -9.89 7.23 -5.90
CA GLU A 14 -9.61 7.86 -4.60
C GLU A 14 -8.37 8.77 -4.64
N GLY A 15 -7.72 8.86 -5.78
CA GLY A 15 -6.55 9.73 -5.94
C GLY A 15 -5.25 9.11 -5.45
N VAL A 16 -5.19 7.80 -5.29
CA VAL A 16 -3.96 7.11 -4.89
C VAL A 16 -2.93 7.21 -6.01
N GLU A 17 -1.73 7.65 -5.67
CA GLU A 17 -0.63 7.78 -6.64
C GLU A 17 0.50 6.79 -6.39
N TYR A 18 0.66 6.33 -5.14
CA TYR A 18 1.73 5.42 -4.75
C TYR A 18 1.19 4.32 -3.85
N ILE A 19 1.71 3.11 -4.03
CA ILE A 19 1.52 2.00 -3.10
C ILE A 19 2.91 1.52 -2.70
N PHE A 20 3.17 1.46 -1.40
CA PHE A 20 4.44 1.01 -0.86
C PHE A 20 4.29 -0.44 -0.44
N GLY A 21 5.12 -1.34 -0.97
CA GLY A 21 4.87 -2.73 -0.63
C GLY A 21 5.91 -3.73 -1.06
N VAL A 22 5.62 -4.96 -0.64
CA VAL A 22 6.41 -6.13 -0.97
C VAL A 22 5.47 -7.11 -1.69
N PRO A 23 5.71 -7.39 -2.97
CA PRO A 23 4.90 -8.38 -3.68
C PRO A 23 5.23 -9.79 -3.22
N GLY A 24 4.26 -10.66 -3.35
CA GLY A 24 4.41 -12.07 -3.04
C GLY A 24 3.36 -12.89 -3.77
N GLU A 25 3.35 -14.19 -3.53
CA GLU A 25 2.49 -15.10 -4.29
C GLU A 25 1.01 -14.78 -4.11
N GLU A 26 0.59 -14.45 -2.90
CA GLU A 26 -0.82 -14.25 -2.58
C GLU A 26 -1.40 -12.96 -3.16
N ASN A 27 -0.57 -11.99 -3.51
CA ASN A 27 -1.04 -10.73 -4.08
C ASN A 27 -0.66 -10.53 -5.54
N LEU A 28 -0.30 -11.61 -6.24
CA LEU A 28 0.14 -11.53 -7.64
C LEU A 28 -0.90 -10.89 -8.57
N ASP A 29 -2.15 -11.27 -8.45
CA ASP A 29 -3.21 -10.70 -9.31
C ASP A 29 -3.36 -9.20 -9.07
N PHE A 30 -3.28 -8.79 -7.82
CA PHE A 30 -3.34 -7.37 -7.47
C PHE A 30 -2.14 -6.61 -8.06
N VAL A 31 -0.95 -7.15 -7.90
CA VAL A 31 0.28 -6.53 -8.42
C VAL A 31 0.25 -6.47 -9.94
N GLU A 32 -0.27 -7.51 -10.61
CA GLU A 32 -0.40 -7.50 -12.06
C GLU A 32 -1.38 -6.43 -12.54
N SER A 33 -2.51 -6.28 -11.85
CA SER A 33 -3.46 -5.20 -12.17
C SER A 33 -2.83 -3.83 -11.92
N LEU A 34 -2.05 -3.71 -10.85
CA LEU A 34 -1.33 -2.49 -10.51
C LEU A 34 -0.29 -2.14 -11.59
N ARG A 35 0.40 -3.15 -12.12
CA ARG A 35 1.39 -2.94 -13.18
C ARG A 35 0.78 -2.26 -14.40
N LYS A 36 -0.48 -2.51 -14.69
CA LYS A 36 -1.19 -1.93 -15.83
C LYS A 36 -1.67 -0.50 -15.59
N SER A 37 -1.65 -0.04 -14.34
CA SER A 37 -2.10 1.30 -14.02
C SER A 37 -1.09 2.34 -14.51
N SER A 38 -1.60 3.40 -15.13
CA SER A 38 -0.79 4.56 -15.51
C SER A 38 -0.79 5.64 -14.44
N LYS A 39 -1.62 5.49 -13.40
CA LYS A 39 -1.81 6.51 -12.36
C LYS A 39 -1.16 6.14 -11.04
N ILE A 40 -1.00 4.85 -10.75
CA ILE A 40 -0.46 4.38 -9.47
C ILE A 40 0.88 3.69 -9.73
N LYS A 41 1.88 4.08 -8.96
CA LYS A 41 3.20 3.47 -9.01
C LYS A 41 3.44 2.64 -7.75
N LEU A 42 3.91 1.41 -7.94
CA LEU A 42 4.38 0.58 -6.83
C LEU A 42 5.80 0.99 -6.46
N ILE A 43 5.99 1.34 -5.20
CA ILE A 43 7.31 1.58 -4.63
C ILE A 43 7.72 0.30 -3.92
N LEU A 44 8.61 -0.44 -4.56
CA LEU A 44 9.06 -1.74 -4.09
C LEU A 44 9.97 -1.58 -2.89
N ASN A 45 9.65 -2.29 -1.82
CA ASN A 45 10.45 -2.31 -0.59
C ASN A 45 10.97 -3.72 -0.33
N ARG A 46 11.90 -3.84 0.60
CA ARG A 46 12.47 -5.11 0.99
C ARG A 46 11.89 -5.67 2.29
N HIS A 47 11.22 -4.82 3.06
CA HIS A 47 10.59 -5.20 4.31
C HIS A 47 9.30 -4.42 4.48
N GLU A 48 8.25 -5.10 4.91
CA GLU A 48 6.91 -4.50 5.05
C GLU A 48 6.87 -3.38 6.08
N GLN A 49 7.66 -3.47 7.14
CA GLN A 49 7.73 -2.40 8.14
C GLN A 49 8.18 -1.09 7.48
N GLY A 50 9.16 -1.15 6.59
CA GLY A 50 9.59 0.02 5.82
C GLY A 50 8.46 0.56 4.95
N SER A 51 7.73 -0.33 4.28
CA SER A 51 6.56 0.06 3.47
C SER A 51 5.51 0.78 4.31
N GLY A 52 5.21 0.26 5.48
CA GLY A 52 4.23 0.87 6.39
C GLY A 52 4.67 2.25 6.86
N PHE A 53 5.94 2.41 7.24
CA PHE A 53 6.45 3.72 7.63
C PHE A 53 6.46 4.73 6.47
N MET A 54 6.76 4.27 5.26
CA MET A 54 6.65 5.14 4.07
C MET A 54 5.21 5.60 3.86
N ALA A 55 4.25 4.69 3.97
CA ALA A 55 2.83 5.03 3.84
C ALA A 55 2.38 6.00 4.93
N ALA A 56 2.76 5.76 6.18
CA ALA A 56 2.43 6.65 7.29
C ALA A 56 3.03 8.04 7.10
N THR A 57 4.28 8.11 6.66
CA THR A 57 4.97 9.36 6.38
C THR A 57 4.32 10.11 5.22
N TYR A 58 3.93 9.39 4.17
CA TYR A 58 3.18 9.96 3.06
C TYR A 58 1.88 10.62 3.57
N GLY A 59 1.15 9.92 4.43
CA GLY A 59 -0.07 10.45 5.03
C GLY A 59 0.20 11.68 5.89
N ARG A 60 1.27 11.64 6.68
CA ARG A 60 1.66 12.75 7.54
C ARG A 60 1.97 14.01 6.73
N ILE A 61 2.65 13.87 5.60
CA ILE A 61 3.10 15.01 4.78
C ILE A 61 1.96 15.53 3.91
N THR A 62 1.19 14.65 3.28
CA THR A 62 0.22 15.03 2.28
C THR A 62 -1.20 15.22 2.82
N GLY A 63 -1.52 14.64 3.96
CA GLY A 63 -2.89 14.58 4.47
C GLY A 63 -3.77 13.56 3.74
N LYS A 64 -3.23 12.83 2.77
CA LYS A 64 -3.94 11.76 2.07
C LYS A 64 -3.54 10.42 2.64
N ALA A 65 -4.44 9.44 2.65
CA ALA A 65 -4.13 8.12 3.17
C ALA A 65 -2.97 7.49 2.37
N GLY A 66 -1.92 7.11 3.07
CA GLY A 66 -0.85 6.31 2.49
C GLY A 66 -1.31 4.87 2.34
N VAL A 67 -0.95 4.22 1.26
CA VAL A 67 -1.35 2.85 0.97
C VAL A 67 -0.14 1.94 0.99
N CYS A 68 -0.21 0.87 1.75
CA CYS A 68 0.84 -0.14 1.77
C CYS A 68 0.26 -1.54 1.51
N LEU A 69 1.10 -2.42 1.01
CA LEU A 69 0.72 -3.72 0.52
C LEU A 69 1.66 -4.79 1.04
N ALA A 70 1.10 -5.88 1.53
CA ALA A 70 1.86 -7.06 1.95
C ALA A 70 1.12 -8.34 1.57
N THR A 71 1.79 -9.46 1.77
CA THR A 71 1.16 -10.78 1.71
C THR A 71 0.66 -11.18 3.10
N LEU A 72 0.24 -12.41 3.23
CA LEU A 72 -0.32 -12.99 4.45
C LEU A 72 0.76 -13.23 5.52
N GLY A 73 0.30 -13.55 6.72
CA GLY A 73 1.16 -14.01 7.80
C GLY A 73 2.20 -12.99 8.22
N PRO A 74 3.49 -13.38 8.22
CA PRO A 74 4.57 -12.47 8.65
C PRO A 74 4.61 -11.16 7.87
N GLY A 75 4.26 -11.17 6.58
CA GLY A 75 4.18 -9.97 5.78
C GLY A 75 3.18 -8.98 6.36
N ALA A 76 1.97 -9.45 6.63
CA ALA A 76 0.92 -8.60 7.21
C ALA A 76 1.26 -8.15 8.65
N THR A 77 1.81 -9.04 9.48
CA THR A 77 2.15 -8.70 10.86
C THR A 77 3.27 -7.67 10.95
N ASN A 78 4.11 -7.59 9.94
CA ASN A 78 5.16 -6.57 9.89
C ASN A 78 4.62 -5.14 9.75
N PHE A 79 3.33 -4.98 9.50
CA PHE A 79 2.69 -3.67 9.51
C PHE A 79 2.27 -3.19 10.91
N ALA A 80 2.39 -4.04 11.92
CA ALA A 80 1.90 -3.69 13.27
C ALA A 80 2.56 -2.43 13.82
N THR A 81 3.87 -2.33 13.75
CA THR A 81 4.60 -1.15 14.26
C THR A 81 4.25 0.12 13.50
N PRO A 82 4.33 0.17 12.15
CA PRO A 82 3.94 1.38 11.45
C PRO A 82 2.45 1.71 11.59
N ALA A 83 1.57 0.72 11.70
CA ALA A 83 0.14 0.98 11.95
C ALA A 83 -0.06 1.66 13.30
N ALA A 84 0.63 1.18 14.34
CA ALA A 84 0.58 1.81 15.66
C ALA A 84 1.13 3.25 15.60
N TYR A 85 2.22 3.44 14.89
CA TYR A 85 2.81 4.77 14.69
C TYR A 85 1.81 5.72 14.02
N ALA A 86 1.17 5.27 12.95
CA ALA A 86 0.20 6.07 12.22
C ALA A 86 -1.03 6.39 13.09
N ASP A 87 -1.52 5.40 13.83
CA ASP A 87 -2.68 5.57 14.69
C ASP A 87 -2.41 6.56 15.82
N LEU A 88 -1.29 6.40 16.53
CA LEU A 88 -0.91 7.28 17.62
C LEU A 88 -0.66 8.71 17.15
N GLY A 89 -0.11 8.87 15.95
CA GLY A 89 0.16 10.20 15.38
C GLY A 89 -1.02 10.83 14.66
N GLY A 90 -2.06 10.04 14.40
CA GLY A 90 -3.20 10.52 13.59
C GLY A 90 -2.84 10.68 12.11
N PHE A 91 -1.87 9.92 11.61
CA PHE A 91 -1.45 9.99 10.22
C PHE A 91 -2.33 9.06 9.37
N PRO A 92 -2.93 9.55 8.26
CA PRO A 92 -3.79 8.69 7.44
C PRO A 92 -2.98 7.63 6.70
N MET A 93 -3.45 6.39 6.85
CA MET A 93 -2.80 5.26 6.21
C MET A 93 -3.81 4.15 5.95
#